data_cd911b024723cbbeab60618aced8a015
#
_entry.id   cd911b024723cbbeab60618aced8a015
#
_cell.length_a   1.000
_cell.length_b   1.000
_cell.length_c   1.000
_cell.angle_alpha   90.00
_cell.angle_beta   90.00
_cell.angle_gamma   90.00
#
_symmetry.space_group_name_H-M   'P 1'
#
loop_
_entity.id
_entity.type
_entity.pdbx_description
1 polymer ?
#
loop_
_entity_poly.entity_id
_entity_poly.type
_entity_poly.pdbx_seq_one_letter_code
_entity_poly.pdbx_strand_id
1 'polypeptide(L)'
;MPKSLPLLDPAGTAACCPPLSAEPLSQAQAEQVAPLLKALADPVRLRLMSLVASHPGGEACVCDLGDAFDLTQPTISHHLKVLHEAGLLERDKRGVWVYYRASTQALASLAALIGDPRL
;
A
#
# COMPACT_ATOMS: atom_id res chain seq x y z
N MET A 1 -4.46 -25.34 -5.88
CA MET A 1 -4.93 -25.02 -5.73
C MET A 1 -5.26 -24.91 -5.33
N PRO A 2 -5.06 -24.91 -5.20
CA PRO A 2 -5.53 -24.57 -4.99
C PRO A 2 -5.70 -24.19 -4.45
N LYS A 3 -5.30 -24.09 -4.38
CA LYS A 3 -5.50 -23.42 -3.98
C LYS A 3 -5.47 -23.02 -3.24
N SER A 4 -5.07 -22.98 -3.10
CA SER A 4 -5.21 -22.30 -2.52
C SER A 4 -5.02 -21.88 -1.79
N LEU A 5 -4.49 -22.04 -1.65
CA LEU A 5 -4.49 -21.45 -1.10
C LEU A 5 -4.43 -21.07 -0.30
N PRO A 6 -4.22 -21.16 -0.03
CA PRO A 6 -4.35 -20.61 0.59
C PRO A 6 -4.12 -20.21 1.35
N LEU A 7 -3.68 -20.16 1.44
CA LEU A 7 -3.61 -19.51 1.88
C LEU A 7 -3.47 -18.94 2.61
N LEU A 8 -3.11 -18.86 2.84
CA LEU A 8 -3.09 -18.05 3.14
C LEU A 8 -3.30 -17.29 3.68
N ASP A 9 -3.18 -17.12 3.72
CA ASP A 9 -3.60 -16.21 3.87
C ASP A 9 -3.88 -15.77 4.41
N PRO A 10 -3.40 -16.21 4.81
CA PRO A 10 -4.19 -15.58 5.29
C PRO A 10 -4.46 -14.46 5.09
N ALA A 11 -4.25 -14.56 5.68
CA ALA A 11 -4.88 -13.45 5.46
C ALA A 11 -5.28 -13.26 4.10
N GLY A 12 -5.61 -14.12 3.52
CA GLY A 12 -6.16 -14.08 2.23
C GLY A 12 -6.43 -12.75 1.62
N THR A 13 -6.25 -11.73 2.37
CA THR A 13 -6.41 -10.39 1.85
C THR A 13 -5.45 -10.10 0.72
N ALA A 14 -4.26 -10.69 0.80
CA ALA A 14 -3.27 -10.48 -0.23
C ALA A 14 -3.69 -11.07 -1.56
N ALA A 15 -4.71 -11.90 -1.57
CA ALA A 15 -5.12 -12.60 -2.77
C ALA A 15 -6.58 -12.30 -3.11
N CYS A 16 -7.01 -11.07 -2.87
CA CYS A 16 -8.38 -10.72 -3.18
C CYS A 16 -8.69 -10.87 -4.66
N CYS A 17 -7.68 -10.71 -5.53
CA CYS A 17 -7.91 -10.63 -6.96
C CYS A 17 -6.90 -11.46 -7.72
N PRO A 18 -7.33 -12.15 -8.77
CA PRO A 18 -6.40 -12.86 -9.64
C PRO A 18 -5.58 -11.89 -10.47
N PRO A 19 -4.48 -12.35 -11.10
CA PRO A 19 -3.76 -11.51 -12.05
C PRO A 19 -4.68 -10.99 -13.15
N LEU A 20 -4.40 -9.80 -13.64
CA LEU A 20 -5.23 -9.16 -14.67
C LEU A 20 -5.44 -10.02 -15.89
N SER A 21 -4.43 -10.81 -16.25
CA SER A 21 -4.48 -11.61 -17.47
C SER A 21 -5.12 -12.98 -17.28
N ALA A 22 -5.37 -13.39 -16.04
CA ALA A 22 -5.90 -14.73 -15.78
C ALA A 22 -7.38 -14.84 -16.15
N GLU A 23 -8.16 -13.82 -15.78
CA GLU A 23 -9.59 -13.77 -16.09
C GLU A 23 -10.05 -12.32 -15.92
N PRO A 24 -11.19 -11.95 -16.51
CA PRO A 24 -11.71 -10.60 -16.34
C PRO A 24 -12.04 -10.33 -14.88
N LEU A 25 -11.66 -9.15 -14.39
CA LEU A 25 -12.04 -8.75 -13.04
C LEU A 25 -13.53 -8.49 -12.96
N SER A 26 -14.13 -8.92 -11.85
CA SER A 26 -15.50 -8.54 -11.56
C SER A 26 -15.53 -7.07 -11.14
N GLN A 27 -16.73 -6.46 -11.19
CA GLN A 27 -16.89 -5.10 -10.72
C GLN A 27 -16.50 -4.97 -9.25
N ALA A 28 -16.88 -5.94 -8.42
CA ALA A 28 -16.55 -5.92 -7.00
C ALA A 28 -15.04 -5.96 -6.77
N GLN A 29 -14.32 -6.79 -7.53
CA GLN A 29 -12.86 -6.85 -7.43
C GLN A 29 -12.20 -5.54 -7.85
N ALA A 30 -12.68 -4.96 -8.94
CA ALA A 30 -12.16 -3.68 -9.41
C ALA A 30 -12.40 -2.58 -8.38
N GLU A 31 -13.58 -2.58 -7.74
CA GLU A 31 -13.90 -1.60 -6.70
C GLU A 31 -13.03 -1.75 -5.46
N GLN A 32 -12.56 -2.96 -5.18
CA GLN A 32 -11.64 -3.21 -4.06
C GLN A 32 -10.23 -2.71 -4.35
N VAL A 33 -9.77 -2.89 -5.57
CA VAL A 33 -8.38 -2.62 -5.92
C VAL A 33 -8.16 -1.18 -6.37
N ALA A 34 -9.12 -0.61 -7.10
CA ALA A 34 -8.95 0.71 -7.71
C ALA A 34 -8.58 1.79 -6.69
N PRO A 35 -9.16 1.84 -5.48
CA PRO A 35 -8.76 2.86 -4.50
C PRO A 35 -7.28 2.79 -4.11
N LEU A 36 -6.70 1.60 -4.07
CA LEU A 36 -5.28 1.45 -3.78
C LEU A 36 -4.43 2.07 -4.87
N LEU A 37 -4.76 1.77 -6.12
CA LEU A 37 -4.04 2.32 -7.26
C LEU A 37 -4.22 3.83 -7.34
N LYS A 38 -5.42 4.30 -7.06
CA LYS A 38 -5.71 5.74 -7.09
C LYS A 38 -4.90 6.49 -6.05
N ALA A 39 -4.76 5.92 -4.85
CA ALA A 39 -3.95 6.54 -3.81
C ALA A 39 -2.47 6.60 -4.17
N LEU A 40 -1.98 5.61 -4.91
CA LEU A 40 -0.59 5.58 -5.35
C LEU A 40 -0.31 6.44 -6.58
N ALA A 41 -1.34 6.82 -7.33
CA ALA A 41 -1.17 7.51 -8.60
C ALA A 41 -0.93 9.01 -8.41
N ASP A 42 0.01 9.34 -7.55
CA ASP A 42 0.47 10.70 -7.30
C ASP A 42 1.97 10.62 -7.02
N PRO A 43 2.80 11.46 -7.66
CA PRO A 43 4.25 11.33 -7.49
C PRO A 43 4.72 11.47 -6.04
N VAL A 44 4.13 12.37 -5.28
CA VAL A 44 4.51 12.56 -3.88
C VAL A 44 4.13 11.33 -3.06
N ARG A 45 2.92 10.84 -3.24
CA ARG A 45 2.46 9.67 -2.49
C ARG A 45 3.26 8.42 -2.85
N LEU A 46 3.58 8.25 -4.13
CA LEU A 46 4.40 7.12 -4.55
C LEU A 46 5.78 7.17 -3.90
N ARG A 47 6.41 8.35 -3.86
CA ARG A 47 7.69 8.51 -3.19
C ARG A 47 7.60 8.29 -1.69
N LEU A 48 6.53 8.78 -1.06
CA LEU A 48 6.31 8.55 0.37
C LEU A 48 6.19 7.06 0.68
N MET A 49 5.43 6.35 -0.15
CA MET A 49 5.27 4.90 0.02
C MET A 49 6.62 4.19 -0.07
N SER A 50 7.44 4.58 -1.04
CA SER A 50 8.77 4.03 -1.21
C SER A 50 9.67 4.34 -0.02
N LEU A 51 9.65 5.57 0.47
CA LEU A 51 10.46 5.97 1.62
C LEU A 51 10.10 5.18 2.88
N VAL A 52 8.80 5.00 3.13
CA VAL A 52 8.35 4.22 4.28
C VAL A 52 8.76 2.76 4.15
N ALA A 53 8.49 2.17 2.98
CA ALA A 53 8.74 0.75 2.76
C ALA A 53 10.23 0.41 2.81
N SER A 54 11.08 1.33 2.36
CA SER A 54 12.54 1.12 2.34
C SER A 54 13.24 1.60 3.60
N HIS A 55 12.53 2.26 4.51
CA HIS A 55 13.14 2.76 5.75
C HIS A 55 13.57 1.60 6.63
N PRO A 56 14.65 1.73 7.39
CA PRO A 56 15.07 0.66 8.29
C PRO A 56 13.91 0.18 9.17
N GLY A 57 13.71 -1.13 9.22
CA GLY A 57 12.60 -1.72 9.96
C GLY A 57 11.27 -1.68 9.25
N GLY A 58 11.20 -1.08 8.06
CA GLY A 58 9.96 -1.00 7.29
C GLY A 58 8.97 0.02 7.82
N GLU A 59 9.40 0.91 8.70
CA GLU A 59 8.55 1.96 9.25
C GLU A 59 9.31 3.26 9.39
N ALA A 60 8.60 4.37 9.38
CA ALA A 60 9.21 5.70 9.47
C ALA A 60 8.32 6.63 10.28
N CYS A 61 8.96 7.50 11.04
CA CYS A 61 8.29 8.60 11.73
C CYS A 61 7.98 9.70 10.70
N VAL A 62 6.89 10.43 10.93
CA VAL A 62 6.58 11.61 10.10
C VAL A 62 7.74 12.59 10.08
N CYS A 63 8.45 12.72 11.20
CA CYS A 63 9.62 13.60 11.30
C CYS A 63 10.74 13.21 10.35
N ASP A 64 10.88 11.91 10.03
CA ASP A 64 11.90 11.45 9.10
C ASP A 64 11.53 11.74 7.65
N LEU A 65 10.24 11.78 7.36
CA LEU A 65 9.75 11.89 5.99
C LEU A 65 9.79 13.32 5.48
N GLY A 66 9.61 14.29 6.37
CA GLY A 66 9.58 15.69 5.99
C GLY A 66 10.86 16.19 5.34
N ASP A 67 12.00 15.62 5.73
CA ASP A 67 13.31 16.07 5.24
C ASP A 67 13.53 15.72 3.78
N ALA A 68 12.80 14.73 3.25
CA ALA A 68 12.99 14.26 1.89
C ALA A 68 12.20 15.07 0.86
N PHE A 69 11.34 15.97 1.32
CA PHE A 69 10.45 16.72 0.44
C PHE A 69 10.54 18.21 0.72
N ASP A 70 10.40 18.99 -0.33
CA ASP A 70 10.29 20.44 -0.23
C ASP A 70 8.81 20.81 -0.12
N LEU A 71 8.18 20.28 0.92
CA LEU A 71 6.75 20.44 1.16
C LEU A 71 6.53 20.73 2.64
N THR A 72 5.43 21.40 2.94
CA THR A 72 5.08 21.69 4.34
C THR A 72 4.64 20.42 5.05
N GLN A 73 4.80 20.42 6.36
CA GLN A 73 4.36 19.32 7.21
C GLN A 73 2.88 18.98 7.01
N PRO A 74 1.95 19.97 6.97
CA PRO A 74 0.54 19.65 6.73
C PRO A 74 0.30 18.96 5.40
N THR A 75 1.05 19.32 4.35
CA THR A 75 0.92 18.69 3.05
C THR A 75 1.38 17.24 3.08
N ILE A 76 2.52 16.98 3.72
CA ILE A 76 3.02 15.62 3.90
C ILE A 76 2.01 14.79 4.70
N SER A 77 1.52 15.34 5.79
CA SER A 77 0.54 14.64 6.64
C SER A 77 -0.74 14.32 5.89
N HIS A 78 -1.17 15.21 5.00
CA HIS A 78 -2.35 14.96 4.16
C HIS A 78 -2.13 13.75 3.25
N HIS A 79 -0.98 13.69 2.59
CA HIS A 79 -0.68 12.56 1.70
C HIS A 79 -0.57 11.26 2.47
N LEU A 80 0.02 11.29 3.67
CA LEU A 80 0.10 10.10 4.52
C LEU A 80 -1.28 9.64 4.95
N LYS A 81 -2.18 10.57 5.24
CA LYS A 81 -3.56 10.24 5.58
C LYS A 81 -4.28 9.57 4.42
N VAL A 82 -4.10 10.07 3.20
CA VAL A 82 -4.70 9.45 2.01
C VAL A 82 -4.23 8.01 1.87
N LEU A 83 -2.93 7.78 2.00
CA LEU A 83 -2.37 6.43 1.91
C LEU A 83 -2.88 5.52 3.02
N HIS A 84 -2.99 6.05 4.22
CA HIS A 84 -3.49 5.29 5.37
C HIS A 84 -4.97 4.92 5.19
N GLU A 85 -5.78 5.86 4.76
CA GLU A 85 -7.22 5.61 4.58
C GLU A 85 -7.49 4.65 3.43
N ALA A 86 -6.59 4.59 2.45
CA ALA A 86 -6.70 3.62 1.37
C ALA A 86 -6.24 2.22 1.79
N GLY A 87 -5.61 2.08 2.96
CA GLY A 87 -5.14 0.79 3.44
C GLY A 87 -3.72 0.44 3.03
N LEU A 88 -3.00 1.38 2.42
CA LEU A 88 -1.61 1.14 1.99
C LEU A 88 -0.60 1.33 3.11
N LEU A 89 -0.91 2.16 4.10
CA LEU A 89 -0.07 2.39 5.26
C LEU A 89 -0.81 2.02 6.52
N GLU A 90 -0.08 1.42 7.46
CA GLU A 90 -0.52 1.22 8.82
C GLU A 90 0.05 2.35 9.67
N ARG A 91 -0.69 2.73 10.68
CA ARG A 91 -0.31 3.86 11.53
C ARG A 91 -0.19 3.40 12.96
N ASP A 92 0.89 3.81 13.63
CA ASP A 92 1.14 3.46 15.01
C ASP A 92 1.57 4.71 15.76
N LYS A 93 0.83 5.06 16.81
CA LYS A 93 1.15 6.22 17.62
C LYS A 93 1.90 5.77 18.86
N ARG A 94 3.12 6.32 19.05
CA ARG A 94 3.99 6.01 20.19
C ARG A 94 4.27 7.30 20.95
N GLY A 95 3.50 7.54 21.99
CA GLY A 95 3.58 8.79 22.71
C GLY A 95 3.16 9.96 21.82
N VAL A 96 4.06 10.91 21.61
CA VAL A 96 3.80 12.06 20.75
C VAL A 96 4.23 11.80 19.29
N TRP A 97 4.86 10.65 19.03
CA TRP A 97 5.38 10.33 17.71
C TRP A 97 4.39 9.44 16.96
N VAL A 98 4.26 9.69 15.66
CA VAL A 98 3.43 8.88 14.79
C VAL A 98 4.34 8.18 13.79
N TYR A 99 4.23 6.86 13.73
CA TYR A 99 4.98 6.03 12.80
C TYR A 99 4.05 5.45 11.75
N TYR A 100 4.54 5.34 10.53
CA TYR A 100 3.83 4.71 9.44
C TYR A 100 4.62 3.51 8.95
N ARG A 101 3.91 2.45 8.62
CA ARG A 101 4.47 1.21 8.08
C ARG A 101 3.72 0.83 6.83
N ALA A 102 4.44 0.35 5.81
CA ALA A 102 3.81 -0.12 4.59
C ALA A 102 3.01 -1.39 4.89
N SER A 103 1.78 -1.44 4.37
CA SER A 103 0.97 -2.66 4.46
C SER A 103 1.50 -3.66 3.44
N THR A 104 2.14 -4.71 3.93
CA THR A 104 2.67 -5.76 3.04
C THR A 104 1.54 -6.51 2.35
N GLN A 105 0.38 -6.63 3.00
CA GLN A 105 -0.78 -7.28 2.40
C GLN A 105 -1.31 -6.49 1.22
N ALA A 106 -1.43 -5.17 1.36
CA ALA A 106 -1.91 -4.32 0.28
C ALA A 106 -0.95 -4.35 -0.91
N LEU A 107 0.35 -4.26 -0.63
CA LEU A 107 1.36 -4.31 -1.69
C LEU A 107 1.38 -5.66 -2.38
N ALA A 108 1.23 -6.74 -1.61
CA ALA A 108 1.18 -8.08 -2.19
C ALA A 108 -0.05 -8.26 -3.08
N SER A 109 -1.19 -7.70 -2.69
CA SER A 109 -2.39 -7.74 -3.53
C SER A 109 -2.18 -7.03 -4.85
N LEU A 110 -1.55 -5.86 -4.82
CA LEU A 110 -1.26 -5.12 -6.04
C LEU A 110 -0.24 -5.85 -6.91
N ALA A 111 0.78 -6.42 -6.30
CA ALA A 111 1.79 -7.17 -7.03
C ALA A 111 1.17 -8.40 -7.71
N ALA A 112 0.30 -9.11 -7.02
CA ALA A 112 -0.37 -10.28 -7.58
C ALA A 112 -1.29 -9.90 -8.74
N LEU A 113 -1.93 -8.75 -8.64
CA LEU A 113 -2.84 -8.29 -9.69
C LEU A 113 -2.09 -7.91 -10.97
N ILE A 114 -0.99 -7.18 -10.82
CA ILE A 114 -0.29 -6.55 -11.95
C ILE A 114 0.87 -7.39 -12.45
N GLY A 115 1.54 -8.08 -11.54
CA GLY A 115 2.81 -8.74 -11.81
C GLY A 115 2.70 -10.14 -12.36
N ASP A 116 1.93 -10.33 -13.43
CA ASP A 116 1.83 -11.64 -14.06
C ASP A 116 3.10 -11.92 -14.87
N PRO A 117 3.86 -12.97 -14.49
CA PRO A 117 5.11 -13.27 -15.20
C PRO A 117 4.92 -13.74 -16.64
N ARG A 118 3.69 -14.03 -17.05
CA ARG A 118 3.40 -14.45 -18.41
C ARG A 118 3.30 -13.26 -19.39
N LEU A 119 3.24 -12.07 -18.87
CA LEU A 119 3.12 -10.87 -19.71
C LEU A 119 4.45 -10.34 -20.20
#